data_fa24df348bb8ce04d9d5737d98add472
#
_entry.id   fa24df348bb8ce04d9d5737d98add472
#
_cell.length_a   1.000
_cell.length_b   1.000
_cell.length_c   1.000
_cell.angle_alpha   90.00
_cell.angle_beta   90.00
_cell.angle_gamma   90.00
#
_symmetry.space_group_name_H-M   'P 1'
#
loop_
_entity.id
_entity.type
_entity.pdbx_description
1 polymer ?
#
loop_
_entity_poly.entity_id
_entity_poly.type
_entity_poly.pdbx_seq_one_letter_code
_entity_poly.pdbx_strand_id
1 'polypeptide(L)'
;MKYILSVDQSTQGTKGLLFDENGILTERADRPHAQLINDRGWVEHDPVEILKNTLAVCRDVVEKAAVSTKDILAFGISNQRETAVAWNRRTGEPVYPAIVWQCARAAEICERHRGEAEMIRTKTGITLSPYFPASKLAWIMEHVPEARRLAKDGDLAVGTVDSWLIYQLSVERAHKTDYSNASRTQLFNIFELCWDGEICDSFGIPREALPEVCMSDSCFGTTDLGGLLPGAIPIHGVRGDSPGALVGQDCRKPGQMKTTYGTGSSVMMNIGETPRLSDKGIVTSLAWGMNHRVSYVFEGNLNYTGAVISWLKNDVGLIGRESETGEMAEKANPMDRAYFVPAFTGLGAPYWDSRATGLLTGITRTTGKNEIAKACLESIVYQITDLIHLMREESGEKLEEIRVDGGPTAKEYLMQFQSDMADVRVSVPELQELSGMGAAYAAGIAAGLYDPERIYQHIAHRSYEPAMEQRLRTELYSGWKDAVRQALTHR
;
A
#
# COMPACT_ATOMS: atom_id res chain seq x y z
N MET A 1 29.51 8.91 -12.66
CA MET A 1 28.39 8.03 -12.34
C MET A 1 27.20 8.91 -12.02
N LYS A 2 26.02 8.62 -12.55
CA LYS A 2 24.80 9.41 -12.30
C LYS A 2 23.89 8.69 -11.35
N TYR A 3 23.06 9.43 -10.62
CA TYR A 3 22.23 8.89 -9.55
C TYR A 3 20.80 9.41 -9.62
N ILE A 4 19.89 8.59 -9.09
CA ILE A 4 18.53 9.00 -8.75
C ILE A 4 18.38 8.91 -7.24
N LEU A 5 17.87 9.98 -6.63
CA LEU A 5 17.53 10.02 -5.23
C LEU A 5 16.02 9.82 -5.08
N SER A 6 15.58 8.99 -4.15
CA SER A 6 14.16 8.86 -3.83
C SER A 6 13.92 8.80 -2.34
N VAL A 7 12.69 9.07 -1.95
CA VAL A 7 12.21 8.86 -0.58
C VAL A 7 11.05 7.88 -0.58
N ASP A 8 10.97 7.07 0.48
CA ASP A 8 9.81 6.27 0.83
C ASP A 8 9.29 6.73 2.19
N GLN A 9 8.23 7.53 2.15
CA GLN A 9 7.60 8.09 3.33
C GLN A 9 6.48 7.16 3.80
N SER A 10 6.74 6.32 4.78
CA SER A 10 5.80 5.36 5.35
C SER A 10 5.11 5.87 6.62
N THR A 11 4.19 5.07 7.17
CA THR A 11 3.49 5.38 8.43
C THR A 11 4.44 5.48 9.63
N GLN A 12 5.56 4.76 9.64
CA GLN A 12 6.47 4.71 10.79
C GLN A 12 7.72 5.58 10.64
N GLY A 13 8.02 6.03 9.42
CA GLY A 13 9.23 6.80 9.16
C GLY A 13 9.42 7.13 7.70
N THR A 14 10.51 7.83 7.42
CA THR A 14 10.93 8.19 6.08
C THR A 14 12.29 7.56 5.79
N LYS A 15 12.44 6.99 4.61
CA LYS A 15 13.69 6.44 4.09
C LYS A 15 14.18 7.27 2.93
N GLY A 16 15.47 7.56 2.91
CA GLY A 16 16.18 8.10 1.74
C GLY A 16 16.93 6.98 1.05
N LEU A 17 16.85 6.92 -0.27
CA LEU A 17 17.39 5.85 -1.10
C LEU A 17 18.14 6.45 -2.29
N LEU A 18 19.37 6.00 -2.52
CA LEU A 18 20.20 6.46 -3.63
C LEU A 18 20.46 5.29 -4.59
N PHE A 19 20.09 5.47 -5.84
CA PHE A 19 20.27 4.47 -6.90
C PHE A 19 21.27 4.96 -7.94
N ASP A 20 22.16 4.08 -8.40
CA ASP A 20 23.13 4.37 -9.45
C ASP A 20 22.50 4.32 -10.85
N GLU A 21 23.32 4.55 -11.87
CA GLU A 21 22.93 4.53 -13.30
C GLU A 21 22.49 3.14 -13.80
N ASN A 22 22.69 2.08 -13.03
CA ASN A 22 22.21 0.72 -13.29
C ASN A 22 20.95 0.38 -12.51
N GLY A 23 20.43 1.32 -11.69
CA GLY A 23 19.28 1.08 -10.83
C GLY A 23 19.57 0.29 -9.55
N ILE A 24 20.85 0.14 -9.20
CA ILE A 24 21.28 -0.55 -7.99
C ILE A 24 21.21 0.41 -6.79
N LEU A 25 20.56 -0.01 -5.72
CA LEU A 25 20.55 0.72 -4.45
C LEU A 25 21.96 0.77 -3.88
N THR A 26 22.56 1.97 -3.83
CA THR A 26 23.94 2.18 -3.37
C THR A 26 24.01 2.57 -1.89
N GLU A 27 22.99 3.30 -1.40
CA GLU A 27 22.97 3.74 -0.01
C GLU A 27 21.53 3.99 0.46
N ARG A 28 21.33 3.87 1.77
CA ARG A 28 20.07 4.07 2.45
C ARG A 28 20.24 4.80 3.79
N ALA A 29 19.27 5.65 4.12
CA ALA A 29 19.14 6.28 5.43
C ALA A 29 17.68 6.23 5.89
N ASP A 30 17.45 6.09 7.20
CA ASP A 30 16.11 5.95 7.79
C ASP A 30 15.96 6.95 8.95
N ARG A 31 14.75 7.52 9.07
CA ARG A 31 14.35 8.31 10.23
C ARG A 31 12.91 7.97 10.62
N PRO A 32 12.66 7.52 11.84
CA PRO A 32 11.31 7.35 12.36
C PRO A 32 10.67 8.72 12.59
N HIS A 33 9.34 8.75 12.62
CA HIS A 33 8.57 9.87 13.10
C HIS A 33 7.50 9.44 14.12
N ALA A 34 7.05 10.39 14.93
CA ALA A 34 6.10 10.12 15.98
C ALA A 34 4.70 9.88 15.40
N GLN A 35 4.02 8.85 15.89
CA GLN A 35 2.57 8.76 15.79
C GLN A 35 1.95 9.43 17.02
N LEU A 36 1.18 10.47 16.80
CA LEU A 36 0.46 11.17 17.87
C LEU A 36 -0.87 10.46 18.08
N ILE A 37 -0.98 9.72 19.17
CA ILE A 37 -2.21 8.98 19.51
C ILE A 37 -2.77 9.57 20.79
N ASN A 38 -4.01 10.07 20.77
CA ASN A 38 -4.67 10.63 21.93
C ASN A 38 -5.59 9.61 22.62
N ASP A 39 -6.17 9.98 23.77
CA ASP A 39 -7.05 9.12 24.58
C ASP A 39 -8.33 8.66 23.85
N ARG A 40 -8.69 9.30 22.73
CA ARG A 40 -9.80 8.89 21.86
C ARG A 40 -9.39 7.88 20.79
N GLY A 41 -8.10 7.48 20.75
CA GLY A 41 -7.55 6.62 19.71
C GLY A 41 -7.40 7.33 18.35
N TRP A 42 -7.41 8.66 18.32
CA TRP A 42 -7.13 9.41 17.09
C TRP A 42 -5.65 9.36 16.78
N VAL A 43 -5.32 9.12 15.51
CA VAL A 43 -3.95 8.95 15.06
C VAL A 43 -3.59 10.09 14.10
N GLU A 44 -2.52 10.79 14.42
CA GLU A 44 -2.04 11.96 13.68
C GLU A 44 -0.53 11.88 13.47
N HIS A 45 -0.05 12.58 12.43
CA HIS A 45 1.36 12.89 12.22
C HIS A 45 1.57 14.40 12.19
N ASP A 46 2.76 14.86 12.58
CA ASP A 46 3.18 16.23 12.32
C ASP A 46 3.72 16.34 10.87
N PRO A 47 3.03 17.08 9.97
CA PRO A 47 3.49 17.26 8.59
C PRO A 47 4.88 17.92 8.51
N VAL A 48 5.21 18.77 9.49
CA VAL A 48 6.51 19.46 9.53
C VAL A 48 7.62 18.47 9.89
N GLU A 49 7.35 17.51 10.78
CA GLU A 49 8.31 16.44 11.09
C GLU A 49 8.55 15.54 9.86
N ILE A 50 7.47 15.20 9.11
CA ILE A 50 7.59 14.44 7.86
C ILE A 50 8.52 15.16 6.88
N LEU A 51 8.33 16.46 6.66
CA LEU A 51 9.18 17.28 5.79
C LEU A 51 10.62 17.32 6.28
N LYS A 52 10.85 17.58 7.57
CA LYS A 52 12.19 17.62 8.18
C LYS A 52 12.92 16.29 8.02
N ASN A 53 12.21 15.19 8.26
CA ASN A 53 12.79 13.85 8.12
C ASN A 53 13.12 13.54 6.65
N THR A 54 12.25 13.96 5.71
CA THR A 54 12.50 13.82 4.27
C THR A 54 13.80 14.53 3.87
N LEU A 55 13.98 15.78 4.25
CA LEU A 55 15.21 16.53 3.96
C LEU A 55 16.44 15.92 4.66
N ALA A 56 16.26 15.45 5.89
CA ALA A 56 17.34 14.86 6.65
C ALA A 56 17.83 13.53 6.07
N VAL A 57 16.92 12.61 5.67
CA VAL A 57 17.34 11.33 5.04
C VAL A 57 17.98 11.54 3.68
N CYS A 58 17.54 12.56 2.91
CA CYS A 58 18.20 12.93 1.67
C CYS A 58 19.65 13.37 1.90
N ARG A 59 19.89 14.19 2.93
CA ARG A 59 21.23 14.61 3.32
C ARG A 59 22.07 13.43 3.79
N ASP A 60 21.53 12.66 4.74
CA ASP A 60 22.23 11.52 5.34
C ASP A 60 22.69 10.51 4.27
N VAL A 61 21.83 10.21 3.27
CA VAL A 61 22.15 9.25 2.21
C VAL A 61 23.24 9.78 1.27
N VAL A 62 23.20 11.05 0.93
CA VAL A 62 24.20 11.68 0.06
C VAL A 62 25.57 11.76 0.76
N GLU A 63 25.56 12.12 2.05
CA GLU A 63 26.79 12.18 2.87
C GLU A 63 27.41 10.78 3.04
N LYS A 64 26.60 9.76 3.36
CA LYS A 64 27.05 8.36 3.51
C LYS A 64 27.63 7.80 2.21
N ALA A 65 26.96 8.06 1.08
CA ALA A 65 27.41 7.59 -0.23
C ALA A 65 28.67 8.34 -0.71
N ALA A 66 29.00 9.47 -0.13
CA ALA A 66 30.10 10.35 -0.52
C ALA A 66 30.09 10.71 -2.01
N VAL A 67 28.89 10.90 -2.57
CA VAL A 67 28.70 11.23 -4.00
C VAL A 67 28.61 12.73 -4.21
N SER A 68 28.95 13.18 -5.43
CA SER A 68 28.75 14.58 -5.81
C SER A 68 27.26 14.87 -6.01
N THR A 69 26.74 15.87 -5.32
CA THR A 69 25.35 16.32 -5.48
C THR A 69 25.02 16.79 -6.89
N LYS A 70 26.02 17.16 -7.70
CA LYS A 70 25.86 17.49 -9.14
C LYS A 70 25.53 16.29 -10.02
N ASP A 71 25.71 15.09 -9.49
CA ASP A 71 25.46 13.85 -10.22
C ASP A 71 24.08 13.27 -9.96
N ILE A 72 23.29 13.86 -9.08
CA ILE A 72 21.90 13.52 -8.82
C ILE A 72 21.02 14.20 -9.87
N LEU A 73 20.30 13.41 -10.68
CA LEU A 73 19.58 13.91 -11.85
C LEU A 73 18.10 14.17 -11.61
N ALA A 74 17.47 13.42 -10.72
CA ALA A 74 16.04 13.54 -10.40
C ALA A 74 15.75 13.05 -8.98
N PHE A 75 14.59 13.45 -8.47
CA PHE A 75 14.09 13.07 -7.16
C PHE A 75 12.74 12.36 -7.29
N GLY A 76 12.59 11.17 -6.67
CA GLY A 76 11.37 10.38 -6.64
C GLY A 76 10.70 10.38 -5.27
N ILE A 77 9.36 10.25 -5.24
CA ILE A 77 8.57 10.21 -4.01
C ILE A 77 7.66 8.98 -4.01
N SER A 78 7.85 8.10 -3.02
CA SER A 78 6.88 7.09 -2.58
C SER A 78 6.33 7.53 -1.23
N ASN A 79 5.03 7.38 -1.01
CA ASN A 79 4.40 7.84 0.23
C ASN A 79 3.29 6.92 0.73
N GLN A 80 3.06 6.93 2.06
CA GLN A 80 1.85 6.37 2.65
C GLN A 80 0.62 7.03 2.02
N ARG A 81 -0.35 6.23 1.61
CA ARG A 81 -1.57 6.73 0.99
C ARG A 81 -2.60 7.17 2.05
N GLU A 82 -3.66 7.80 1.65
CA GLU A 82 -4.88 8.13 2.42
C GLU A 82 -4.70 9.02 3.66
N THR A 83 -3.47 9.37 4.02
CA THR A 83 -3.23 10.34 5.10
C THR A 83 -3.52 11.75 4.60
N ALA A 84 -4.50 12.43 5.22
CA ALA A 84 -5.00 13.72 4.80
C ALA A 84 -4.21 14.87 5.44
N VAL A 85 -3.81 15.84 4.63
CA VAL A 85 -3.09 17.05 5.05
C VAL A 85 -3.83 18.29 4.56
N ALA A 86 -3.89 19.33 5.37
CA ALA A 86 -4.45 20.64 5.02
C ALA A 86 -3.51 21.75 5.45
N TRP A 87 -3.26 22.73 4.58
CA TRP A 87 -2.32 23.83 4.84
C TRP A 87 -2.75 25.15 4.21
N ASN A 88 -2.16 26.22 4.70
CA ASN A 88 -2.31 27.55 4.12
C ASN A 88 -1.44 27.66 2.85
N ARG A 89 -2.06 27.87 1.70
CA ARG A 89 -1.38 27.99 0.40
C ARG A 89 -0.38 29.14 0.32
N ARG A 90 -0.59 30.22 1.09
CA ARG A 90 0.32 31.39 1.07
C ARG A 90 1.56 31.16 1.92
N THR A 91 1.38 30.63 3.13
CA THR A 91 2.49 30.45 4.08
C THR A 91 3.17 29.09 3.94
N GLY A 92 2.46 28.07 3.49
CA GLY A 92 2.90 26.67 3.51
C GLY A 92 2.78 26.01 4.88
N GLU A 93 2.12 26.65 5.85
CA GLU A 93 1.96 26.10 7.21
C GLU A 93 0.75 25.19 7.29
N PRO A 94 0.88 23.98 7.91
CA PRO A 94 -0.26 23.12 8.14
C PRO A 94 -1.26 23.78 9.09
N VAL A 95 -2.56 23.64 8.80
CA VAL A 95 -3.64 24.20 9.65
C VAL A 95 -4.07 23.20 10.73
N TYR A 96 -3.71 21.96 10.56
CA TYR A 96 -4.00 20.86 11.49
C TYR A 96 -2.96 19.74 11.28
N PRO A 97 -2.67 18.88 12.31
CA PRO A 97 -1.88 17.67 12.12
C PRO A 97 -2.46 16.79 11.01
N ALA A 98 -1.62 16.07 10.28
CA ALA A 98 -2.05 15.14 9.26
C ALA A 98 -2.88 14.01 9.88
N ILE A 99 -4.12 13.81 9.40
CA ILE A 99 -4.99 12.74 9.89
C ILE A 99 -4.62 11.45 9.17
N VAL A 100 -4.02 10.51 9.93
CA VAL A 100 -3.48 9.27 9.38
C VAL A 100 -4.59 8.35 8.87
N TRP A 101 -4.29 7.55 7.86
CA TRP A 101 -5.22 6.60 7.24
C TRP A 101 -5.91 5.67 8.26
N GLN A 102 -5.21 5.29 9.34
CA GLN A 102 -5.74 4.43 10.42
C GLN A 102 -6.80 5.11 11.30
N CYS A 103 -6.87 6.46 11.27
CA CYS A 103 -7.71 7.22 12.17
C CYS A 103 -9.18 7.17 11.77
N ALA A 104 -10.02 6.66 12.65
CA ALA A 104 -11.46 6.49 12.43
C ALA A 104 -12.32 7.68 12.92
N ARG A 105 -11.73 8.85 13.28
CA ARG A 105 -12.48 10.02 13.83
C ARG A 105 -13.62 10.52 12.95
N ALA A 106 -13.51 10.30 11.64
CA ALA A 106 -14.49 10.71 10.65
C ALA A 106 -15.61 9.68 10.40
N ALA A 107 -15.74 8.64 11.26
CA ALA A 107 -16.77 7.61 11.09
C ALA A 107 -18.20 8.17 11.08
N GLU A 108 -18.49 9.16 11.93
CA GLU A 108 -19.81 9.84 11.96
C GLU A 108 -20.13 10.58 10.66
N ILE A 109 -19.10 11.12 9.99
CA ILE A 109 -19.27 11.75 8.67
C ILE A 109 -19.66 10.69 7.65
N CYS A 110 -18.96 9.57 7.60
CA CYS A 110 -19.32 8.46 6.71
C CYS A 110 -20.75 7.96 6.98
N GLU A 111 -21.17 7.91 8.24
CA GLU A 111 -22.52 7.50 8.60
C GLU A 111 -23.59 8.47 8.04
N ARG A 112 -23.33 9.79 8.08
CA ARG A 112 -24.23 10.81 7.49
C ARG A 112 -24.35 10.66 5.96
N HIS A 113 -23.27 10.21 5.29
CA HIS A 113 -23.22 10.01 3.84
C HIS A 113 -23.56 8.57 3.42
N ARG A 114 -24.08 7.71 4.33
CA ARG A 114 -24.43 6.33 4.02
C ARG A 114 -25.36 6.17 2.82
N GLY A 115 -26.30 7.10 2.63
CA GLY A 115 -27.20 7.12 1.47
C GLY A 115 -26.52 7.32 0.12
N GLU A 116 -25.29 7.84 0.11
CA GLU A 116 -24.48 8.10 -1.09
C GLU A 116 -23.42 7.03 -1.34
N ALA A 117 -23.32 6.01 -0.47
CA ALA A 117 -22.25 5.02 -0.51
C ALA A 117 -22.11 4.32 -1.87
N GLU A 118 -23.23 4.00 -2.54
CA GLU A 118 -23.20 3.33 -3.84
C GLU A 118 -22.75 4.30 -4.95
N MET A 119 -23.18 5.55 -4.93
CA MET A 119 -22.72 6.58 -5.86
C MET A 119 -21.21 6.80 -5.71
N ILE A 120 -20.71 6.91 -4.48
CA ILE A 120 -19.28 7.06 -4.19
C ILE A 120 -18.52 5.83 -4.73
N ARG A 121 -18.97 4.61 -4.41
CA ARG A 121 -18.33 3.37 -4.87
C ARG A 121 -18.27 3.28 -6.40
N THR A 122 -19.35 3.58 -7.08
CA THR A 122 -19.42 3.46 -8.54
C THR A 122 -18.54 4.47 -9.27
N LYS A 123 -18.33 5.65 -8.71
CA LYS A 123 -17.47 6.69 -9.30
C LYS A 123 -15.99 6.53 -8.92
N THR A 124 -15.72 6.10 -7.69
CA THR A 124 -14.35 6.10 -7.15
C THR A 124 -13.69 4.72 -7.09
N GLY A 125 -14.46 3.64 -7.26
CA GLY A 125 -13.98 2.26 -7.13
C GLY A 125 -13.75 1.78 -5.70
N ILE A 126 -14.00 2.64 -4.69
CA ILE A 126 -13.74 2.36 -3.27
C ILE A 126 -14.97 2.59 -2.41
N THR A 127 -15.17 1.77 -1.39
CA THR A 127 -16.33 1.84 -0.50
C THR A 127 -16.24 3.01 0.46
N LEU A 128 -17.37 3.60 0.85
CA LEU A 128 -17.41 4.68 1.84
C LEU A 128 -16.83 4.21 3.18
N SER A 129 -15.79 4.87 3.64
CA SER A 129 -15.08 4.52 4.88
C SER A 129 -14.27 5.70 5.42
N PRO A 130 -14.16 5.84 6.75
CA PRO A 130 -13.29 6.84 7.37
C PRO A 130 -11.79 6.59 7.13
N TYR A 131 -11.44 5.47 6.52
CA TYR A 131 -10.10 5.16 6.06
C TYR A 131 -9.58 6.20 5.04
N PHE A 132 -10.46 6.72 4.18
CA PHE A 132 -10.11 7.57 3.05
C PHE A 132 -10.18 9.08 3.36
N PRO A 133 -9.43 9.91 2.61
CA PRO A 133 -9.31 11.36 2.86
C PRO A 133 -10.60 12.17 2.84
N ALA A 134 -11.60 11.85 1.98
CA ALA A 134 -12.80 12.66 1.83
C ALA A 134 -13.44 13.00 3.19
N SER A 135 -13.73 11.98 4.00
CA SER A 135 -14.32 12.17 5.32
C SER A 135 -13.39 12.87 6.32
N LYS A 136 -12.06 12.64 6.23
CA LYS A 136 -11.08 13.31 7.08
C LYS A 136 -10.95 14.81 6.75
N LEU A 137 -10.95 15.15 5.47
CA LEU A 137 -10.96 16.55 5.02
C LEU A 137 -12.26 17.25 5.39
N ALA A 138 -13.41 16.58 5.25
CA ALA A 138 -14.69 17.10 5.73
C ALA A 138 -14.66 17.32 7.26
N TRP A 139 -14.04 16.40 8.02
CA TRP A 139 -13.85 16.61 9.46
C TRP A 139 -13.00 17.85 9.76
N ILE A 140 -11.91 18.08 9.02
CA ILE A 140 -11.09 19.30 9.16
C ILE A 140 -11.95 20.55 8.84
N MET A 141 -12.73 20.51 7.78
CA MET A 141 -13.63 21.62 7.42
C MET A 141 -14.67 21.90 8.51
N GLU A 142 -15.19 20.89 9.18
CA GLU A 142 -16.17 21.04 10.26
C GLU A 142 -15.57 21.51 11.59
N HIS A 143 -14.35 21.10 11.92
CA HIS A 143 -13.79 21.27 13.26
C HIS A 143 -12.64 22.29 13.36
N VAL A 144 -12.03 22.68 12.23
CA VAL A 144 -10.90 23.61 12.22
C VAL A 144 -11.34 24.96 11.63
N PRO A 145 -11.62 26.00 12.48
CA PRO A 145 -12.10 27.30 12.01
C PRO A 145 -11.18 27.95 10.97
N GLU A 146 -9.87 27.78 11.13
CA GLU A 146 -8.86 28.32 10.22
C GLU A 146 -8.97 27.71 8.82
N ALA A 147 -9.22 26.38 8.71
CA ALA A 147 -9.43 25.72 7.43
C ALA A 147 -10.63 26.33 6.68
N ARG A 148 -11.75 26.57 7.39
CA ARG A 148 -12.94 27.21 6.80
C ARG A 148 -12.67 28.64 6.33
N ARG A 149 -11.92 29.41 7.12
CA ARG A 149 -11.52 30.75 6.76
C ARG A 149 -10.69 30.76 5.48
N LEU A 150 -9.64 29.92 5.44
CA LEU A 150 -8.76 29.79 4.27
C LEU A 150 -9.52 29.31 3.02
N ALA A 151 -10.45 28.37 3.18
CA ALA A 151 -11.29 27.89 2.08
C ALA A 151 -12.12 29.03 1.48
N LYS A 152 -12.75 29.86 2.34
CA LYS A 152 -13.51 31.01 1.91
C LYS A 152 -12.64 32.06 1.20
N ASP A 153 -11.39 32.23 1.65
CA ASP A 153 -10.44 33.19 1.09
C ASP A 153 -9.75 32.66 -0.20
N GLY A 154 -9.94 31.36 -0.54
CA GLY A 154 -9.27 30.69 -1.66
C GLY A 154 -7.80 30.30 -1.35
N ASP A 155 -7.42 30.32 -0.09
CA ASP A 155 -6.05 30.10 0.39
C ASP A 155 -5.85 28.73 1.03
N LEU A 156 -6.90 27.90 1.11
CA LEU A 156 -6.76 26.51 1.57
C LEU A 156 -6.13 25.63 0.49
N ALA A 157 -5.16 24.82 0.87
CA ALA A 157 -4.69 23.69 0.10
C ALA A 157 -4.89 22.40 0.91
N VAL A 158 -5.35 21.35 0.26
CA VAL A 158 -5.53 20.03 0.85
C VAL A 158 -4.96 18.96 -0.07
N GLY A 159 -4.62 17.82 0.48
CA GLY A 159 -4.13 16.67 -0.29
C GLY A 159 -3.70 15.51 0.58
N THR A 160 -2.94 14.64 -0.01
CA THR A 160 -2.24 13.53 0.64
C THR A 160 -0.77 13.90 0.89
N VAL A 161 -0.01 13.00 1.47
CA VAL A 161 1.40 13.27 1.87
C VAL A 161 2.27 13.65 0.68
N ASP A 162 2.05 13.06 -0.50
CA ASP A 162 2.75 13.45 -1.73
C ASP A 162 2.53 14.92 -2.09
N SER A 163 1.26 15.39 -2.09
CA SER A 163 0.92 16.78 -2.39
C SER A 163 1.59 17.74 -1.40
N TRP A 164 1.61 17.39 -0.12
CA TRP A 164 2.30 18.14 0.91
C TRP A 164 3.82 18.22 0.64
N LEU A 165 4.46 17.07 0.38
CA LEU A 165 5.89 17.01 0.11
C LEU A 165 6.26 17.75 -1.17
N ILE A 166 5.50 17.57 -2.27
CA ILE A 166 5.72 18.29 -3.52
C ILE A 166 5.64 19.79 -3.29
N TYR A 167 4.58 20.24 -2.59
CA TYR A 167 4.39 21.65 -2.30
C TYR A 167 5.53 22.26 -1.49
N GLN A 168 6.03 21.55 -0.49
CA GLN A 168 7.08 22.05 0.40
C GLN A 168 8.49 21.96 -0.22
N LEU A 169 8.72 20.96 -1.05
CA LEU A 169 10.04 20.70 -1.62
C LEU A 169 10.26 21.43 -2.95
N SER A 170 9.19 21.70 -3.71
CA SER A 170 9.34 22.36 -5.00
C SER A 170 9.59 23.85 -4.86
N VAL A 171 10.51 24.37 -5.68
CA VAL A 171 10.81 25.82 -5.77
C VAL A 171 9.58 26.62 -6.17
N GLU A 172 8.75 26.03 -7.02
CA GLU A 172 7.51 26.62 -7.54
C GLU A 172 6.35 26.54 -6.58
N ARG A 173 6.48 25.84 -5.45
CA ARG A 173 5.38 25.45 -4.55
C ARG A 173 4.23 24.78 -5.30
N ALA A 174 4.55 23.83 -6.15
CA ALA A 174 3.60 23.13 -6.99
C ALA A 174 2.61 22.32 -6.15
N HIS A 175 1.30 22.60 -6.34
CA HIS A 175 0.24 21.87 -5.66
C HIS A 175 -0.27 20.74 -6.58
N LYS A 176 0.40 19.59 -6.55
CA LYS A 176 0.18 18.47 -7.45
C LYS A 176 0.09 17.14 -6.69
N THR A 177 -0.56 16.16 -7.31
CA THR A 177 -0.64 14.77 -6.88
C THR A 177 -0.60 13.84 -8.08
N ASP A 178 -0.32 12.56 -7.85
CA ASP A 178 -0.41 11.56 -8.91
C ASP A 178 -1.74 10.79 -8.88
N TYR A 179 -2.02 10.03 -9.95
CA TYR A 179 -3.24 9.22 -10.07
C TYR A 179 -3.38 8.17 -8.98
N SER A 180 -2.28 7.55 -8.52
CA SER A 180 -2.34 6.51 -7.51
C SER A 180 -2.73 7.04 -6.13
N ASN A 181 -2.34 8.25 -5.79
CA ASN A 181 -2.77 8.96 -4.59
C ASN A 181 -4.17 9.54 -4.74
N ALA A 182 -4.47 10.22 -5.86
CA ALA A 182 -5.78 10.83 -6.11
C ALA A 182 -6.92 9.81 -6.04
N SER A 183 -6.76 8.63 -6.66
CA SER A 183 -7.78 7.58 -6.66
C SER A 183 -8.08 7.00 -5.27
N ARG A 184 -7.24 7.26 -4.28
CA ARG A 184 -7.43 6.79 -2.89
C ARG A 184 -8.06 7.84 -1.98
N THR A 185 -8.53 8.96 -2.54
CA THR A 185 -9.12 10.05 -1.74
C THR A 185 -10.62 9.91 -1.47
N GLN A 186 -11.35 9.11 -2.22
CA GLN A 186 -12.82 9.12 -2.36
C GLN A 186 -13.39 10.41 -2.97
N LEU A 187 -12.56 11.27 -3.54
CA LEU A 187 -12.98 12.51 -4.22
C LEU A 187 -12.74 12.44 -5.73
N PHE A 188 -12.02 11.39 -6.18
CA PHE A 188 -11.55 11.27 -7.55
C PHE A 188 -12.38 10.23 -8.33
N ASN A 189 -12.95 10.65 -9.45
CA ASN A 189 -13.67 9.78 -10.37
C ASN A 189 -12.67 9.01 -11.24
N ILE A 190 -12.57 7.69 -11.02
CA ILE A 190 -11.59 6.85 -11.72
C ILE A 190 -11.97 6.56 -13.17
N PHE A 191 -13.20 6.85 -13.60
CA PHE A 191 -13.66 6.68 -14.97
C PHE A 191 -13.43 7.94 -15.80
N GLU A 192 -13.70 9.12 -15.20
CA GLU A 192 -13.54 10.42 -15.84
C GLU A 192 -12.13 11.00 -15.63
N LEU A 193 -11.35 10.42 -14.74
CA LEU A 193 -9.98 10.82 -14.39
C LEU A 193 -9.88 12.28 -13.91
N CYS A 194 -10.84 12.70 -13.10
CA CYS A 194 -10.91 14.05 -12.53
C CYS A 194 -11.48 14.04 -11.11
N TRP A 195 -11.33 15.15 -10.38
CA TRP A 195 -12.02 15.37 -9.13
C TRP A 195 -13.53 15.41 -9.37
N ASP A 196 -14.30 14.57 -8.69
CA ASP A 196 -15.76 14.48 -8.86
C ASP A 196 -16.45 15.62 -8.12
N GLY A 197 -17.13 16.48 -8.89
CA GLY A 197 -17.80 17.68 -8.35
C GLY A 197 -18.92 17.34 -7.38
N GLU A 198 -19.73 16.32 -7.67
CA GLU A 198 -20.85 15.93 -6.80
C GLU A 198 -20.35 15.39 -5.46
N ILE A 199 -19.29 14.58 -5.46
CA ILE A 199 -18.69 14.07 -4.23
C ILE A 199 -18.01 15.18 -3.45
N CYS A 200 -17.26 16.07 -4.11
CA CYS A 200 -16.62 17.22 -3.45
C CYS A 200 -17.66 18.12 -2.77
N ASP A 201 -18.74 18.44 -3.47
CA ASP A 201 -19.83 19.28 -2.95
C ASP A 201 -20.53 18.60 -1.77
N SER A 202 -20.78 17.29 -1.85
CA SER A 202 -21.39 16.50 -0.76
C SER A 202 -20.55 16.55 0.52
N PHE A 203 -19.23 16.36 0.42
CA PHE A 203 -18.32 16.45 1.57
C PHE A 203 -17.93 17.88 1.96
N GLY A 204 -18.42 18.91 1.25
CA GLY A 204 -18.10 20.31 1.52
C GLY A 204 -16.64 20.67 1.30
N ILE A 205 -15.98 20.03 0.32
CA ILE A 205 -14.57 20.26 -0.01
C ILE A 205 -14.48 21.10 -1.28
N PRO A 206 -13.93 22.34 -1.20
CA PRO A 206 -13.75 23.19 -2.38
C PRO A 206 -12.80 22.52 -3.38
N ARG A 207 -13.22 22.39 -4.63
CA ARG A 207 -12.36 21.75 -5.68
C ARG A 207 -11.07 22.51 -5.93
N GLU A 208 -11.09 23.82 -5.80
CA GLU A 208 -9.92 24.70 -5.90
C GLU A 208 -8.88 24.46 -4.78
N ALA A 209 -9.29 23.84 -3.68
CA ALA A 209 -8.36 23.43 -2.61
C ALA A 209 -7.65 22.10 -2.90
N LEU A 210 -8.08 21.35 -3.92
CA LEU A 210 -7.49 20.08 -4.31
C LEU A 210 -6.30 20.29 -5.25
N PRO A 211 -5.31 19.37 -5.28
CA PRO A 211 -4.13 19.46 -6.15
C PRO A 211 -4.47 19.16 -7.62
N GLU A 212 -3.63 19.65 -8.52
CA GLU A 212 -3.60 19.19 -9.91
C GLU A 212 -3.19 17.72 -9.96
N VAL A 213 -3.97 16.89 -10.66
CA VAL A 213 -3.66 15.46 -10.83
C VAL A 213 -2.81 15.26 -12.08
N CYS A 214 -1.63 14.66 -11.90
CA CYS A 214 -0.63 14.47 -12.95
C CYS A 214 -0.32 12.99 -13.19
N MET A 215 0.23 12.68 -14.37
CA MET A 215 0.84 11.38 -14.62
C MET A 215 1.99 11.15 -13.62
N SER A 216 2.15 9.91 -13.13
CA SER A 216 3.15 9.58 -12.11
C SER A 216 4.59 9.79 -12.59
N ASP A 217 4.82 9.84 -13.90
CA ASP A 217 6.10 10.15 -14.55
C ASP A 217 6.27 11.64 -14.93
N SER A 218 5.26 12.48 -14.66
CA SER A 218 5.32 13.93 -14.96
C SER A 218 6.40 14.64 -14.14
N CYS A 219 6.70 15.89 -14.54
CA CYS A 219 7.44 16.80 -13.70
C CYS A 219 6.47 17.47 -12.69
N PHE A 220 6.65 17.16 -11.42
CA PHE A 220 5.84 17.72 -10.34
C PHE A 220 6.34 19.08 -9.84
N GLY A 221 7.45 19.56 -10.37
CA GLY A 221 8.17 20.77 -10.00
C GLY A 221 9.66 20.48 -9.92
N THR A 222 10.45 21.47 -9.50
CA THR A 222 11.89 21.33 -9.32
C THR A 222 12.28 21.54 -7.85
N THR A 223 13.32 20.89 -7.37
CA THR A 223 13.77 20.96 -5.99
C THR A 223 15.27 21.05 -5.85
N ASP A 224 15.75 21.88 -4.93
CA ASP A 224 17.13 21.89 -4.47
C ASP A 224 17.30 21.13 -3.14
N LEU A 225 16.21 20.46 -2.67
CA LEU A 225 16.15 19.73 -1.39
C LEU A 225 16.59 20.60 -0.19
N GLY A 226 16.10 21.84 -0.15
CA GLY A 226 16.38 22.78 0.92
C GLY A 226 17.84 23.22 0.96
N GLY A 227 18.46 23.44 -0.20
CA GLY A 227 19.84 23.87 -0.39
C GLY A 227 20.87 22.74 -0.30
N LEU A 228 20.45 21.47 -0.28
CA LEU A 228 21.36 20.32 -0.35
C LEU A 228 22.05 20.23 -1.73
N LEU A 229 21.30 20.54 -2.78
CA LEU A 229 21.77 20.46 -4.15
C LEU A 229 22.27 21.84 -4.65
N PRO A 230 23.29 21.89 -5.50
CA PRO A 230 23.83 23.14 -6.02
C PRO A 230 22.92 23.82 -7.07
N GLY A 231 21.87 23.16 -7.50
CA GLY A 231 20.85 23.63 -8.42
C GLY A 231 19.62 22.75 -8.33
N ALA A 232 18.47 23.26 -8.78
CA ALA A 232 17.22 22.53 -8.74
C ALA A 232 17.21 21.40 -9.78
N ILE A 233 16.74 20.22 -9.36
CA ILE A 233 16.49 19.03 -10.17
C ILE A 233 14.98 18.74 -10.24
N PRO A 234 14.48 18.04 -11.27
CA PRO A 234 13.07 17.71 -11.36
C PRO A 234 12.63 16.68 -10.28
N ILE A 235 11.41 16.86 -9.79
CA ILE A 235 10.68 15.85 -9.03
C ILE A 235 9.89 15.02 -10.03
N HIS A 236 10.23 13.75 -10.17
CA HIS A 236 9.54 12.77 -11.01
C HIS A 236 9.19 11.51 -10.22
N GLY A 237 8.40 10.61 -10.81
CA GLY A 237 8.18 9.29 -10.20
C GLY A 237 7.41 9.35 -8.88
N VAL A 238 6.40 10.22 -8.77
CA VAL A 238 5.54 10.32 -7.59
C VAL A 238 4.48 9.24 -7.61
N ARG A 239 4.31 8.50 -6.50
CA ARG A 239 3.27 7.49 -6.35
C ARG A 239 3.06 7.04 -4.90
N GLY A 240 1.91 6.44 -4.62
CA GLY A 240 1.68 5.78 -3.34
C GLY A 240 2.59 4.56 -3.13
N ASP A 241 2.79 4.16 -1.88
CA ASP A 241 3.69 3.08 -1.46
C ASP A 241 3.39 1.72 -2.14
N SER A 242 2.14 1.28 -2.11
CA SER A 242 1.75 0.00 -2.70
C SER A 242 1.84 -0.03 -4.23
N PRO A 243 1.38 1.00 -4.99
CA PRO A 243 1.70 1.16 -6.40
C PRO A 243 3.19 1.28 -6.69
N GLY A 244 3.95 1.94 -5.82
CA GLY A 244 5.42 1.99 -5.88
C GLY A 244 6.04 0.60 -5.84
N ALA A 245 5.63 -0.22 -4.87
CA ALA A 245 6.09 -1.61 -4.77
C ALA A 245 5.64 -2.47 -5.97
N LEU A 246 4.43 -2.23 -6.52
CA LEU A 246 3.96 -2.93 -7.71
C LEU A 246 4.87 -2.65 -8.93
N VAL A 247 5.25 -1.39 -9.14
CA VAL A 247 6.22 -1.00 -10.18
C VAL A 247 7.62 -1.50 -9.85
N GLY A 248 8.07 -1.37 -8.60
CA GLY A 248 9.37 -1.86 -8.15
C GLY A 248 9.55 -3.37 -8.38
N GLN A 249 8.46 -4.12 -8.32
CA GLN A 249 8.41 -5.55 -8.64
C GLN A 249 8.14 -5.83 -10.14
N ASP A 250 8.18 -4.84 -11.03
CA ASP A 250 7.90 -4.98 -12.46
C ASP A 250 6.53 -5.60 -12.78
N CYS A 251 5.51 -5.37 -11.92
CA CYS A 251 4.14 -5.82 -12.16
C CYS A 251 3.38 -4.84 -13.07
N ARG A 252 3.95 -4.54 -14.25
CA ARG A 252 3.47 -3.49 -15.16
C ARG A 252 2.44 -3.98 -16.18
N LYS A 253 2.24 -5.28 -16.33
CA LYS A 253 1.32 -5.86 -17.32
C LYS A 253 0.04 -6.37 -16.65
N PRO A 254 -1.11 -6.36 -17.38
CA PRO A 254 -2.34 -6.98 -16.89
C PRO A 254 -2.12 -8.43 -16.45
N GLY A 255 -2.77 -8.84 -15.37
CA GLY A 255 -2.60 -10.17 -14.77
C GLY A 255 -1.38 -10.32 -13.87
N GLN A 256 -0.43 -9.39 -13.86
CA GLN A 256 0.68 -9.41 -12.90
C GLN A 256 0.21 -8.93 -11.52
N MET A 257 0.71 -9.60 -10.49
CA MET A 257 0.24 -9.42 -9.12
C MET A 257 1.42 -9.32 -8.15
N LYS A 258 1.27 -8.45 -7.15
CA LYS A 258 2.13 -8.43 -5.99
C LYS A 258 1.37 -8.75 -4.71
N THR A 259 2.07 -9.35 -3.74
CA THR A 259 1.58 -9.51 -2.36
C THR A 259 2.66 -9.07 -1.38
N THR A 260 2.34 -8.07 -0.57
CA THR A 260 3.21 -7.64 0.53
C THR A 260 2.74 -8.30 1.82
N TYR A 261 3.62 -9.12 2.43
CA TYR A 261 3.36 -9.79 3.69
C TYR A 261 3.87 -8.93 4.85
N GLY A 262 2.96 -8.48 5.68
CA GLY A 262 3.25 -7.69 6.88
C GLY A 262 2.49 -8.21 8.10
N THR A 263 2.15 -7.34 9.03
CA THR A 263 1.18 -7.60 10.12
C THR A 263 -0.15 -8.04 9.52
N GLY A 264 -0.67 -7.26 8.57
CA GLY A 264 -1.64 -7.67 7.56
C GLY A 264 -0.94 -7.90 6.22
N SER A 265 -1.68 -8.22 5.17
CA SER A 265 -1.15 -8.33 3.80
C SER A 265 -1.95 -7.49 2.83
N SER A 266 -1.25 -6.93 1.84
CA SER A 266 -1.85 -6.21 0.72
C SER A 266 -1.61 -7.02 -0.56
N VAL A 267 -2.69 -7.40 -1.22
CA VAL A 267 -2.69 -8.10 -2.51
C VAL A 267 -3.14 -7.11 -3.58
N MET A 268 -2.36 -6.94 -4.63
CA MET A 268 -2.64 -5.99 -5.69
C MET A 268 -2.39 -6.63 -7.05
N MET A 269 -3.39 -6.60 -7.94
CA MET A 269 -3.32 -7.11 -9.30
C MET A 269 -3.51 -5.99 -10.31
N ASN A 270 -2.61 -5.87 -11.26
CA ASN A 270 -2.77 -4.99 -12.41
C ASN A 270 -3.87 -5.55 -13.32
N ILE A 271 -4.92 -4.76 -13.57
CA ILE A 271 -6.07 -5.13 -14.43
C ILE A 271 -6.10 -4.38 -15.76
N GLY A 272 -5.00 -3.69 -16.10
CA GLY A 272 -4.84 -2.97 -17.36
C GLY A 272 -5.46 -1.58 -17.38
N GLU A 273 -5.81 -1.11 -18.57
CA GLU A 273 -6.23 0.28 -18.83
C GLU A 273 -7.75 0.51 -18.69
N THR A 274 -8.53 -0.54 -18.44
CA THR A 274 -9.99 -0.45 -18.33
C THR A 274 -10.42 -0.66 -16.88
N PRO A 275 -11.10 0.31 -16.25
CA PRO A 275 -11.61 0.16 -14.88
C PRO A 275 -12.70 -0.92 -14.83
N ARG A 276 -12.65 -1.75 -13.80
CA ARG A 276 -13.68 -2.75 -13.48
C ARG A 276 -14.03 -2.61 -12.00
N LEU A 277 -15.29 -2.66 -11.67
CA LEU A 277 -15.75 -2.66 -10.29
C LEU A 277 -16.08 -4.08 -9.85
N SER A 278 -15.73 -4.41 -8.63
CA SER A 278 -16.10 -5.67 -8.01
C SER A 278 -17.30 -5.49 -7.09
N ASP A 279 -18.27 -6.38 -7.19
CA ASP A 279 -19.40 -6.44 -6.25
C ASP A 279 -19.10 -7.35 -5.04
N LYS A 280 -17.93 -8.00 -5.04
CA LYS A 280 -17.48 -8.92 -3.98
C LYS A 280 -16.49 -8.28 -3.01
N GLY A 281 -16.34 -6.94 -3.06
CA GLY A 281 -15.60 -6.16 -2.07
C GLY A 281 -14.10 -6.04 -2.29
N ILE A 282 -13.61 -6.32 -3.49
CA ILE A 282 -12.28 -5.88 -3.92
C ILE A 282 -12.38 -4.41 -4.29
N VAL A 283 -11.36 -3.65 -3.95
CA VAL A 283 -11.26 -2.24 -4.29
C VAL A 283 -10.64 -2.08 -5.68
N THR A 284 -11.17 -1.14 -6.47
CA THR A 284 -10.55 -0.70 -7.72
C THR A 284 -9.93 0.67 -7.53
N SER A 285 -8.68 0.83 -7.90
CA SER A 285 -7.98 2.12 -7.87
C SER A 285 -7.01 2.25 -9.04
N LEU A 286 -6.37 3.41 -9.19
CA LEU A 286 -5.33 3.63 -10.18
C LEU A 286 -3.97 3.21 -9.60
N ALA A 287 -3.24 2.42 -10.35
CA ALA A 287 -1.88 2.05 -10.01
C ALA A 287 -0.89 3.18 -10.34
N TRP A 288 -1.04 3.77 -11.51
CA TRP A 288 -0.24 4.89 -12.02
C TRP A 288 -0.85 5.48 -13.28
N GLY A 289 -0.38 6.68 -13.64
CA GLY A 289 -0.45 7.22 -14.99
C GLY A 289 0.97 7.34 -15.53
N MET A 290 1.29 6.71 -16.65
CA MET A 290 2.60 6.79 -17.30
C MET A 290 2.45 6.73 -18.82
N ASN A 291 3.31 7.48 -19.55
CA ASN A 291 3.29 7.52 -21.02
C ASN A 291 1.90 7.82 -21.60
N HIS A 292 1.16 8.75 -20.98
CA HIS A 292 -0.21 9.15 -21.35
C HIS A 292 -1.26 8.03 -21.22
N ARG A 293 -0.99 6.97 -20.47
CA ARG A 293 -1.91 5.86 -20.18
C ARG A 293 -2.05 5.71 -18.69
N VAL A 294 -3.21 5.26 -18.25
CA VAL A 294 -3.46 4.90 -16.86
C VAL A 294 -3.58 3.39 -16.73
N SER A 295 -3.13 2.86 -15.60
CA SER A 295 -3.31 1.45 -15.25
C SER A 295 -4.13 1.35 -13.97
N TYR A 296 -5.11 0.46 -13.99
CA TYR A 296 -5.96 0.15 -12.84
C TYR A 296 -5.47 -1.09 -12.12
N VAL A 297 -5.82 -1.17 -10.85
CA VAL A 297 -5.56 -2.34 -10.01
C VAL A 297 -6.80 -2.76 -9.25
N PHE A 298 -6.92 -4.06 -9.05
CA PHE A 298 -7.66 -4.63 -7.94
C PHE A 298 -6.78 -4.68 -6.71
N GLU A 299 -7.32 -4.26 -5.56
CA GLU A 299 -6.64 -4.30 -4.27
C GLU A 299 -7.52 -4.97 -3.22
N GLY A 300 -6.94 -5.93 -2.50
CA GLY A 300 -7.53 -6.57 -1.34
C GLY A 300 -6.55 -6.53 -0.16
N ASN A 301 -7.06 -6.19 1.01
CA ASN A 301 -6.27 -6.12 2.24
C ASN A 301 -6.75 -7.18 3.23
N LEU A 302 -5.80 -7.87 3.85
CA LEU A 302 -6.00 -8.86 4.90
C LEU A 302 -5.43 -8.31 6.20
N ASN A 303 -6.26 -8.27 7.25
CA ASN A 303 -5.88 -7.67 8.53
C ASN A 303 -4.92 -8.56 9.33
N TYR A 304 -5.05 -9.87 9.21
CA TYR A 304 -4.36 -10.85 10.05
C TYR A 304 -3.58 -11.87 9.22
N THR A 305 -2.31 -11.56 9.00
CA THR A 305 -1.34 -12.47 8.39
C THR A 305 -0.14 -12.64 9.33
N GLY A 306 0.87 -11.79 9.29
CA GLY A 306 1.96 -11.83 10.27
C GLY A 306 1.48 -11.68 11.72
N ALA A 307 0.37 -10.97 11.94
CA ALA A 307 -0.25 -10.85 13.26
C ALA A 307 -0.67 -12.20 13.87
N VAL A 308 -1.01 -13.20 13.05
CA VAL A 308 -1.31 -14.56 13.52
C VAL A 308 -0.09 -15.19 14.17
N ILE A 309 1.09 -15.00 13.57
CA ILE A 309 2.35 -15.52 14.10
C ILE A 309 2.73 -14.80 15.40
N SER A 310 2.55 -13.48 15.43
CA SER A 310 2.79 -12.68 16.64
C SER A 310 1.85 -13.08 17.77
N TRP A 311 0.58 -13.36 17.47
CA TRP A 311 -0.40 -13.89 18.45
C TRP A 311 0.00 -15.26 19.00
N LEU A 312 0.45 -16.20 18.15
CA LEU A 312 0.97 -17.51 18.59
C LEU A 312 2.14 -17.37 19.57
N LYS A 313 3.00 -16.37 19.36
CA LYS A 313 4.17 -16.11 20.20
C LYS A 313 3.82 -15.40 21.49
N ASN A 314 3.14 -14.26 21.38
CA ASN A 314 3.03 -13.31 22.49
C ASN A 314 1.81 -13.60 23.40
N ASP A 315 0.71 -14.04 22.82
CA ASP A 315 -0.56 -14.21 23.54
C ASP A 315 -0.80 -15.68 23.89
N VAL A 316 -0.52 -16.62 22.98
CA VAL A 316 -0.70 -18.06 23.21
C VAL A 316 0.53 -18.70 23.85
N GLY A 317 1.73 -18.19 23.54
CA GLY A 317 2.99 -18.75 24.02
C GLY A 317 3.32 -20.13 23.41
N LEU A 318 2.76 -20.45 22.25
CA LEU A 318 2.97 -21.74 21.58
C LEU A 318 4.37 -21.85 20.96
N ILE A 319 4.97 -20.73 20.57
CA ILE A 319 6.29 -20.58 19.94
C ILE A 319 7.14 -19.57 20.71
N GLY A 320 8.45 -19.81 20.76
CA GLY A 320 9.42 -18.87 21.35
C GLY A 320 9.88 -17.81 20.37
N ARG A 321 10.00 -18.17 19.10
CA ARG A 321 10.45 -17.29 18.01
C ARG A 321 9.58 -17.49 16.77
N GLU A 322 9.31 -16.41 16.04
CA GLU A 322 8.48 -16.45 14.83
C GLU A 322 9.05 -17.36 13.72
N SER A 323 10.37 -17.52 13.69
CA SER A 323 11.05 -18.42 12.74
C SER A 323 10.73 -19.92 12.95
N GLU A 324 10.30 -20.33 14.14
CA GLU A 324 10.00 -21.73 14.46
C GLU A 324 8.77 -22.26 13.72
N THR A 325 7.86 -21.37 13.28
CA THR A 325 6.60 -21.79 12.63
C THR A 325 6.82 -22.60 11.35
N GLY A 326 7.82 -22.28 10.55
CA GLY A 326 8.17 -23.05 9.34
C GLY A 326 8.62 -24.48 9.67
N GLU A 327 9.57 -24.61 10.59
CA GLU A 327 10.07 -25.93 11.04
C GLU A 327 8.97 -26.79 11.70
N MET A 328 8.07 -26.15 12.46
CA MET A 328 6.93 -26.84 13.07
C MET A 328 5.96 -27.34 12.00
N ALA A 329 5.69 -26.52 10.97
CA ALA A 329 4.83 -26.92 9.86
C ALA A 329 5.41 -28.11 9.07
N GLU A 330 6.73 -28.14 8.85
CA GLU A 330 7.42 -29.25 8.19
C GLU A 330 7.38 -30.55 9.03
N LYS A 331 7.43 -30.42 10.36
CA LYS A 331 7.37 -31.55 11.30
C LYS A 331 5.97 -32.04 11.62
N ALA A 332 4.96 -31.28 11.21
CA ALA A 332 3.55 -31.62 11.47
C ALA A 332 3.14 -32.87 10.68
N ASN A 333 2.17 -33.60 11.23
CA ASN A 333 1.58 -34.75 10.55
C ASN A 333 0.94 -34.30 9.22
N PRO A 334 1.42 -34.79 8.05
CA PRO A 334 0.88 -34.38 6.74
C PRO A 334 -0.55 -34.80 6.49
N MET A 335 -1.08 -35.74 7.29
CA MET A 335 -2.47 -36.20 7.22
C MET A 335 -3.41 -35.40 8.12
N ASP A 336 -2.91 -34.53 9.00
CA ASP A 336 -3.74 -33.67 9.85
C ASP A 336 -4.43 -32.61 9.02
N ARG A 337 -5.68 -32.31 9.36
CA ARG A 337 -6.56 -31.36 8.66
C ARG A 337 -7.13 -30.34 9.64
N ALA A 338 -6.31 -29.87 10.57
CA ALA A 338 -6.65 -28.73 11.40
C ALA A 338 -6.58 -27.44 10.57
N TYR A 339 -7.56 -26.58 10.70
CA TYR A 339 -7.64 -25.27 10.04
C TYR A 339 -7.84 -24.18 11.08
N PHE A 340 -7.16 -23.06 10.90
CA PHE A 340 -7.32 -21.87 11.72
C PHE A 340 -7.87 -20.72 10.88
N VAL A 341 -9.01 -20.14 11.28
CA VAL A 341 -9.61 -18.95 10.66
C VAL A 341 -9.32 -17.74 11.55
N PRO A 342 -8.44 -16.80 11.17
CA PRO A 342 -7.99 -15.72 12.04
C PRO A 342 -8.94 -14.51 12.03
N ALA A 343 -10.20 -14.73 12.34
CA ALA A 343 -11.22 -13.68 12.37
C ALA A 343 -11.19 -12.90 13.71
N PHE A 344 -10.04 -12.37 14.14
CA PHE A 344 -9.90 -11.68 15.43
C PHE A 344 -10.78 -10.42 15.54
N THR A 345 -11.04 -9.73 14.44
CA THR A 345 -11.96 -8.58 14.35
C THR A 345 -12.90 -8.71 13.13
N GLY A 346 -13.38 -9.93 12.90
CA GLY A 346 -14.18 -10.26 11.73
C GLY A 346 -13.33 -10.70 10.53
N LEU A 347 -14.01 -10.97 9.42
CA LEU A 347 -13.44 -11.31 8.12
C LEU A 347 -13.70 -10.18 7.13
N GLY A 348 -12.65 -9.75 6.43
CA GLY A 348 -12.73 -8.82 5.29
C GLY A 348 -13.12 -9.52 3.98
N ALA A 349 -12.67 -8.96 2.85
CA ALA A 349 -12.89 -9.57 1.53
C ALA A 349 -12.37 -11.02 1.48
N PRO A 350 -13.08 -11.92 0.82
CA PRO A 350 -14.35 -11.77 0.12
C PRO A 350 -15.60 -11.98 1.00
N TYR A 351 -15.45 -12.17 2.29
CA TYR A 351 -16.54 -12.66 3.17
C TYR A 351 -17.35 -11.55 3.84
N TRP A 352 -16.73 -10.42 4.20
CA TRP A 352 -17.35 -9.24 4.79
C TRP A 352 -18.25 -9.50 6.00
N ASP A 353 -17.80 -10.33 6.93
CA ASP A 353 -18.47 -10.61 8.19
C ASP A 353 -17.72 -10.01 9.39
N SER A 354 -18.13 -8.83 9.81
CA SER A 354 -17.52 -8.10 10.94
C SER A 354 -17.78 -8.75 12.30
N ARG A 355 -18.71 -9.73 12.39
CA ARG A 355 -19.05 -10.44 13.63
C ARG A 355 -18.43 -11.83 13.70
N ALA A 356 -17.80 -12.30 12.64
CA ALA A 356 -17.06 -13.56 12.68
C ALA A 356 -15.95 -13.50 13.74
N THR A 357 -15.69 -14.62 14.39
CA THR A 357 -14.64 -14.76 15.41
C THR A 357 -13.64 -15.84 15.01
N GLY A 358 -12.43 -15.78 15.55
CA GLY A 358 -11.39 -16.77 15.28
C GLY A 358 -11.87 -18.20 15.59
N LEU A 359 -11.53 -19.16 14.71
CA LEU A 359 -11.94 -20.55 14.80
C LEU A 359 -10.74 -21.47 14.53
N LEU A 360 -10.54 -22.47 15.41
CA LEU A 360 -9.67 -23.61 15.15
C LEU A 360 -10.57 -24.86 15.04
N THR A 361 -10.55 -25.53 13.90
CA THR A 361 -11.40 -26.69 13.60
C THR A 361 -10.62 -27.85 13.00
N GLY A 362 -11.22 -29.04 12.87
CA GLY A 362 -10.56 -30.23 12.32
C GLY A 362 -9.58 -30.89 13.30
N ILE A 363 -9.62 -30.56 14.58
CA ILE A 363 -8.75 -31.11 15.62
C ILE A 363 -9.08 -32.59 15.84
N THR A 364 -8.05 -33.41 15.85
CA THR A 364 -8.12 -34.85 16.15
C THR A 364 -7.21 -35.21 17.33
N ARG A 365 -7.16 -36.49 17.69
CA ARG A 365 -6.28 -36.99 18.75
C ARG A 365 -4.80 -36.82 18.41
N THR A 366 -4.45 -36.69 17.12
CA THR A 366 -3.07 -36.52 16.63
C THR A 366 -2.67 -35.05 16.49
N THR A 367 -3.61 -34.14 16.63
CA THR A 367 -3.34 -32.70 16.52
C THR A 367 -2.58 -32.20 17.74
N GLY A 368 -1.33 -31.85 17.58
CA GLY A 368 -0.45 -31.28 18.60
C GLY A 368 -0.02 -29.86 18.27
N LYS A 369 1.02 -29.38 18.92
CA LYS A 369 1.51 -28.02 18.77
C LYS A 369 2.01 -27.71 17.35
N ASN A 370 2.60 -28.70 16.67
CA ASN A 370 3.13 -28.54 15.32
C ASN A 370 1.99 -28.34 14.31
N GLU A 371 0.91 -29.13 14.45
CA GLU A 371 -0.27 -29.06 13.60
C GLU A 371 -1.02 -27.75 13.81
N ILE A 372 -1.13 -27.24 15.04
CA ILE A 372 -1.72 -25.93 15.34
C ILE A 372 -0.88 -24.81 14.72
N ALA A 373 0.45 -24.84 14.88
CA ALA A 373 1.35 -23.86 14.29
C ALA A 373 1.26 -23.88 12.76
N LYS A 374 1.20 -25.09 12.15
CA LYS A 374 0.99 -25.26 10.71
C LYS A 374 -0.35 -24.66 10.28
N ALA A 375 -1.46 -24.98 10.93
CA ALA A 375 -2.78 -24.43 10.60
C ALA A 375 -2.79 -22.91 10.64
N CYS A 376 -2.14 -22.30 11.64
CA CYS A 376 -1.99 -20.86 11.75
C CYS A 376 -1.13 -20.27 10.62
N LEU A 377 -0.02 -20.90 10.26
CA LEU A 377 0.86 -20.44 9.17
C LEU A 377 0.16 -20.57 7.81
N GLU A 378 -0.50 -21.71 7.56
CA GLU A 378 -1.25 -21.97 6.33
C GLU A 378 -2.46 -21.06 6.15
N SER A 379 -3.08 -20.60 7.27
CA SER A 379 -4.20 -19.67 7.21
C SER A 379 -3.88 -18.36 6.47
N ILE A 380 -2.62 -17.94 6.51
CA ILE A 380 -2.12 -16.76 5.78
C ILE A 380 -2.25 -17.01 4.28
N VAL A 381 -1.79 -18.16 3.83
CA VAL A 381 -1.83 -18.56 2.42
C VAL A 381 -3.26 -18.74 1.92
N TYR A 382 -4.11 -19.39 2.70
CA TYR A 382 -5.51 -19.59 2.31
C TYR A 382 -6.25 -18.27 2.10
N GLN A 383 -6.09 -17.30 3.02
CA GLN A 383 -6.70 -15.98 2.89
C GLN A 383 -6.21 -15.25 1.63
N ILE A 384 -4.91 -15.30 1.34
CA ILE A 384 -4.32 -14.71 0.13
C ILE A 384 -4.86 -15.43 -1.11
N THR A 385 -4.98 -16.76 -1.07
CA THR A 385 -5.51 -17.55 -2.18
C THR A 385 -6.99 -17.22 -2.46
N ASP A 386 -7.80 -16.95 -1.44
CA ASP A 386 -9.17 -16.46 -1.61
C ASP A 386 -9.22 -15.16 -2.43
N LEU A 387 -8.34 -14.20 -2.11
CA LEU A 387 -8.25 -12.94 -2.86
C LEU A 387 -7.72 -13.16 -4.29
N ILE A 388 -6.72 -14.02 -4.47
CA ILE A 388 -6.17 -14.36 -5.79
C ILE A 388 -7.26 -14.95 -6.68
N HIS A 389 -8.02 -15.92 -6.19
CA HIS A 389 -9.11 -16.53 -6.94
C HIS A 389 -10.17 -15.51 -7.32
N LEU A 390 -10.55 -14.64 -6.37
CA LEU A 390 -11.53 -13.60 -6.62
C LEU A 390 -11.02 -12.59 -7.66
N MET A 391 -9.78 -12.12 -7.54
CA MET A 391 -9.21 -11.17 -8.51
C MET A 391 -9.08 -11.77 -9.92
N ARG A 392 -8.73 -13.05 -10.02
CA ARG A 392 -8.71 -13.77 -11.33
C ARG A 392 -10.10 -13.89 -11.94
N GLU A 393 -11.10 -14.27 -11.14
CA GLU A 393 -12.50 -14.39 -11.58
C GLU A 393 -13.03 -13.04 -12.08
N GLU A 394 -12.83 -11.97 -11.32
CA GLU A 394 -13.36 -10.64 -11.62
C GLU A 394 -12.61 -9.92 -12.75
N SER A 395 -11.29 -10.13 -12.87
CA SER A 395 -10.47 -9.51 -13.92
C SER A 395 -10.55 -10.27 -15.24
N GLY A 396 -10.73 -11.58 -15.19
CA GLY A 396 -10.58 -12.46 -16.35
C GLY A 396 -9.13 -12.59 -16.85
N GLU A 397 -8.15 -12.01 -16.13
CA GLU A 397 -6.75 -12.04 -16.51
C GLU A 397 -6.09 -13.36 -16.10
N LYS A 398 -5.16 -13.84 -16.93
CA LYS A 398 -4.35 -15.00 -16.61
C LYS A 398 -3.25 -14.59 -15.65
N LEU A 399 -3.21 -15.23 -14.49
CA LEU A 399 -2.13 -15.09 -13.53
C LEU A 399 -1.07 -16.16 -13.79
N GLU A 400 0.17 -15.76 -14.01
CA GLU A 400 1.30 -16.68 -14.25
C GLU A 400 2.31 -16.67 -13.10
N GLU A 401 2.38 -15.57 -12.36
CA GLU A 401 3.33 -15.36 -11.28
C GLU A 401 2.74 -14.42 -10.22
N ILE A 402 3.06 -14.69 -8.96
CA ILE A 402 2.83 -13.77 -7.84
C ILE A 402 4.19 -13.30 -7.35
N ARG A 403 4.42 -12.01 -7.35
CA ARG A 403 5.61 -11.41 -6.78
C ARG A 403 5.34 -11.00 -5.34
N VAL A 404 6.23 -11.35 -4.44
CA VAL A 404 5.97 -11.24 -3.00
C VAL A 404 7.11 -10.54 -2.28
N ASP A 405 6.79 -9.76 -1.26
CA ASP A 405 7.73 -9.12 -0.37
C ASP A 405 7.28 -9.13 1.09
N GLY A 406 8.12 -8.62 1.96
CA GLY A 406 7.87 -8.50 3.39
C GLY A 406 8.51 -9.60 4.24
N GLY A 407 8.56 -9.38 5.55
CA GLY A 407 9.29 -10.24 6.49
C GLY A 407 8.94 -11.74 6.44
N PRO A 408 7.66 -12.13 6.37
CA PRO A 408 7.26 -13.54 6.29
C PRO A 408 7.79 -14.30 5.07
N THR A 409 8.18 -13.62 3.98
CA THR A 409 8.72 -14.28 2.75
C THR A 409 10.06 -14.98 2.96
N ALA A 410 10.71 -14.76 4.09
CA ALA A 410 11.90 -15.51 4.49
C ALA A 410 11.62 -16.99 4.84
N LYS A 411 10.33 -17.35 5.03
CA LYS A 411 9.93 -18.73 5.37
C LYS A 411 9.67 -19.54 4.10
N GLU A 412 10.56 -20.47 3.79
CA GLU A 412 10.47 -21.33 2.58
C GLU A 412 9.16 -22.10 2.53
N TYR A 413 8.76 -22.72 3.66
CA TYR A 413 7.49 -23.44 3.75
C TYR A 413 6.29 -22.58 3.32
N LEU A 414 6.22 -21.34 3.82
CA LEU A 414 5.12 -20.45 3.51
C LEU A 414 5.06 -20.09 2.02
N MET A 415 6.22 -19.84 1.41
CA MET A 415 6.33 -19.46 -0.01
C MET A 415 6.02 -20.64 -0.93
N GLN A 416 6.53 -21.84 -0.60
CA GLN A 416 6.20 -23.05 -1.35
C GLN A 416 4.70 -23.35 -1.26
N PHE A 417 4.13 -23.30 -0.06
CA PHE A 417 2.70 -23.54 0.14
C PHE A 417 1.83 -22.50 -0.57
N GLN A 418 2.28 -21.23 -0.64
CA GLN A 418 1.58 -20.20 -1.43
C GLN A 418 1.61 -20.52 -2.92
N SER A 419 2.75 -20.96 -3.46
CA SER A 419 2.86 -21.38 -4.86
C SER A 419 1.94 -22.57 -5.15
N ASP A 420 1.95 -23.56 -4.26
CA ASP A 420 1.14 -24.76 -4.36
C ASP A 420 -0.37 -24.46 -4.35
N MET A 421 -0.82 -23.59 -3.43
CA MET A 421 -2.23 -23.27 -3.28
C MET A 421 -2.77 -22.37 -4.39
N ALA A 422 -1.97 -21.41 -4.84
CA ALA A 422 -2.35 -20.50 -5.93
C ALA A 422 -2.19 -21.14 -7.32
N ASP A 423 -1.48 -22.26 -7.44
CA ASP A 423 -1.13 -22.94 -8.69
C ASP A 423 -0.39 -22.05 -9.69
N VAL A 424 0.52 -21.24 -9.16
CA VAL A 424 1.36 -20.32 -9.96
C VAL A 424 2.71 -20.15 -9.29
N ARG A 425 3.70 -19.71 -10.08
CA ARG A 425 5.02 -19.35 -9.55
C ARG A 425 4.89 -18.25 -8.49
N VAL A 426 5.64 -18.37 -7.39
CA VAL A 426 5.87 -17.31 -6.41
C VAL A 426 7.32 -16.86 -6.50
N SER A 427 7.55 -15.57 -6.68
CA SER A 427 8.88 -14.97 -6.82
C SER A 427 9.12 -13.95 -5.71
N VAL A 428 10.21 -14.14 -4.97
CA VAL A 428 10.68 -13.25 -3.91
C VAL A 428 11.91 -12.49 -4.44
N PRO A 429 11.86 -11.18 -4.64
CA PRO A 429 13.04 -10.44 -5.08
C PRO A 429 14.09 -10.41 -3.96
N GLU A 430 15.35 -10.49 -4.33
CA GLU A 430 16.50 -10.36 -3.41
C GLU A 430 16.82 -8.90 -3.12
N LEU A 431 15.81 -8.04 -3.21
CA LEU A 431 15.89 -6.60 -2.96
C LEU A 431 14.89 -6.18 -1.89
N GLN A 432 15.29 -5.14 -1.18
CA GLN A 432 14.44 -4.44 -0.22
C GLN A 432 14.02 -3.08 -0.80
N GLU A 433 13.11 -2.38 -0.12
CA GLU A 433 12.74 -0.99 -0.44
C GLU A 433 12.02 -0.82 -1.80
N LEU A 434 11.20 -1.80 -2.17
CA LEU A 434 10.51 -1.86 -3.47
C LEU A 434 9.63 -0.64 -3.77
N SER A 435 9.00 -0.03 -2.74
CA SER A 435 8.17 1.17 -2.90
C SER A 435 9.02 2.37 -3.37
N GLY A 436 10.09 2.65 -2.64
CA GLY A 436 11.02 3.73 -3.00
C GLY A 436 11.79 3.45 -4.29
N MET A 437 12.09 2.17 -4.58
CA MET A 437 12.68 1.75 -5.85
C MET A 437 11.75 2.03 -7.03
N GLY A 438 10.44 1.72 -6.89
CA GLY A 438 9.48 2.02 -7.95
C GLY A 438 9.37 3.52 -8.25
N ALA A 439 9.47 4.38 -7.22
CA ALA A 439 9.54 5.83 -7.40
C ALA A 439 10.86 6.25 -8.08
N ALA A 440 12.00 5.70 -7.65
CA ALA A 440 13.31 5.97 -8.23
C ALA A 440 13.38 5.55 -9.70
N TYR A 441 12.87 4.37 -10.04
CA TYR A 441 12.88 3.87 -11.42
C TYR A 441 12.03 4.73 -12.34
N ALA A 442 10.85 5.12 -11.89
CA ALA A 442 10.02 6.04 -12.67
C ALA A 442 10.70 7.42 -12.84
N ALA A 443 11.34 7.95 -11.80
CA ALA A 443 12.10 9.20 -11.88
C ALA A 443 13.29 9.08 -12.84
N GLY A 444 14.01 7.97 -12.78
CA GLY A 444 15.16 7.73 -13.67
C GLY A 444 14.77 7.51 -15.14
N ILE A 445 13.63 6.84 -15.37
CA ILE A 445 13.07 6.70 -16.74
C ILE A 445 12.64 8.06 -17.27
N ALA A 446 11.91 8.86 -16.47
CA ALA A 446 11.47 10.20 -16.86
C ALA A 446 12.65 11.16 -17.11
N ALA A 447 13.74 11.02 -16.34
CA ALA A 447 14.97 11.78 -16.51
C ALA A 447 15.87 11.25 -17.68
N GLY A 448 15.48 10.17 -18.35
CA GLY A 448 16.24 9.57 -19.44
C GLY A 448 17.52 8.81 -19.02
N LEU A 449 17.65 8.50 -17.71
CA LEU A 449 18.78 7.72 -17.20
C LEU A 449 18.58 6.22 -17.35
N TYR A 450 17.35 5.74 -17.16
CA TYR A 450 17.02 4.31 -17.17
C TYR A 450 16.23 3.90 -18.40
N ASP A 451 16.61 2.75 -18.98
CA ASP A 451 15.84 2.08 -20.02
C ASP A 451 14.71 1.27 -19.34
N PRO A 452 13.43 1.54 -19.63
CA PRO A 452 12.28 0.90 -19.00
C PRO A 452 12.20 -0.62 -19.22
N GLU A 453 12.83 -1.15 -20.29
CA GLU A 453 12.83 -2.59 -20.59
C GLU A 453 14.01 -3.32 -19.94
N ARG A 454 15.04 -2.61 -19.51
CA ARG A 454 16.29 -3.20 -18.99
C ARG A 454 16.45 -3.05 -17.49
N ILE A 455 15.87 -1.98 -16.91
CA ILE A 455 16.15 -1.61 -15.52
C ILE A 455 15.79 -2.69 -14.51
N TYR A 456 14.89 -3.60 -14.83
CA TYR A 456 14.48 -4.70 -13.95
C TYR A 456 15.29 -5.99 -14.12
N GLN A 457 16.13 -6.10 -15.17
CA GLN A 457 16.82 -7.34 -15.51
C GLN A 457 17.90 -7.76 -14.50
N HIS A 458 18.41 -6.84 -13.70
CA HIS A 458 19.39 -7.13 -12.66
C HIS A 458 18.79 -7.68 -11.37
N ILE A 459 17.46 -7.66 -11.23
CA ILE A 459 16.78 -8.09 -10.00
C ILE A 459 16.78 -9.62 -9.94
N ALA A 460 17.57 -10.17 -9.04
CA ALA A 460 17.54 -11.60 -8.75
C ALA A 460 16.30 -11.97 -7.94
N HIS A 461 15.72 -13.13 -8.23
CA HIS A 461 14.53 -13.64 -7.55
C HIS A 461 14.77 -15.05 -7.07
N ARG A 462 14.36 -15.35 -5.85
CA ARG A 462 14.16 -16.71 -5.37
C ARG A 462 12.74 -17.14 -5.76
N SER A 463 12.63 -18.23 -6.53
CA SER A 463 11.35 -18.66 -7.10
C SER A 463 10.90 -20.01 -6.54
N TYR A 464 9.58 -20.16 -6.39
CA TYR A 464 8.92 -21.39 -5.95
C TYR A 464 7.91 -21.78 -7.02
N GLU A 465 8.04 -22.99 -7.54
CA GLU A 465 7.11 -23.54 -8.54
C GLU A 465 6.07 -24.42 -7.85
N PRO A 466 4.82 -24.47 -8.36
CA PRO A 466 3.80 -25.38 -7.83
C PRO A 466 4.27 -26.84 -7.92
N ALA A 467 4.26 -27.55 -6.79
CA ALA A 467 4.69 -28.95 -6.70
C ALA A 467 3.57 -29.87 -6.16
N MET A 468 2.50 -29.30 -5.59
CA MET A 468 1.40 -30.05 -5.00
C MET A 468 0.47 -30.63 -6.06
N GLU A 469 0.10 -31.90 -5.91
CA GLU A 469 -0.90 -32.53 -6.76
C GLU A 469 -2.26 -31.81 -6.70
N GLN A 470 -2.91 -31.63 -7.83
CA GLN A 470 -4.20 -30.94 -7.94
C GLN A 470 -5.26 -31.50 -6.98
N ARG A 471 -5.32 -32.83 -6.81
CA ARG A 471 -6.28 -33.47 -5.90
C ARG A 471 -6.08 -33.02 -4.46
N LEU A 472 -4.83 -33.01 -3.97
CA LEU A 472 -4.52 -32.58 -2.61
C LEU A 472 -4.80 -31.10 -2.42
N ARG A 473 -4.42 -30.26 -3.39
CA ARG A 473 -4.73 -28.81 -3.39
C ARG A 473 -6.22 -28.57 -3.23
N THR A 474 -7.05 -29.25 -4.05
CA THR A 474 -8.50 -29.15 -4.02
C THR A 474 -9.07 -29.57 -2.67
N GLU A 475 -8.57 -30.68 -2.10
CA GLU A 475 -8.97 -31.17 -0.79
C GLU A 475 -8.67 -30.15 0.32
N LEU A 476 -7.43 -29.66 0.36
CA LEU A 476 -7.00 -28.69 1.37
C LEU A 476 -7.77 -27.37 1.28
N TYR A 477 -7.96 -26.85 0.07
CA TYR A 477 -8.69 -25.61 -0.12
C TYR A 477 -10.19 -25.77 0.19
N SER A 478 -10.79 -26.92 -0.12
CA SER A 478 -12.18 -27.21 0.27
C SER A 478 -12.34 -27.25 1.78
N GLY A 479 -11.39 -27.87 2.49
CA GLY A 479 -11.38 -27.87 3.96
C GLY A 479 -11.25 -26.48 4.56
N TRP A 480 -10.43 -25.61 3.97
CA TRP A 480 -10.37 -24.19 4.33
C TRP A 480 -11.73 -23.50 4.17
N LYS A 481 -12.37 -23.66 3.01
CA LYS A 481 -13.70 -23.07 2.73
C LYS A 481 -14.76 -23.57 3.71
N ASP A 482 -14.67 -24.83 4.14
CA ASP A 482 -15.54 -25.41 5.17
C ASP A 482 -15.27 -24.79 6.54
N ALA A 483 -14.01 -24.58 6.90
CA ALA A 483 -13.62 -23.91 8.14
C ALA A 483 -14.14 -22.46 8.17
N VAL A 484 -13.98 -21.71 7.08
CA VAL A 484 -14.52 -20.35 6.99
C VAL A 484 -16.05 -20.35 7.12
N ARG A 485 -16.76 -21.25 6.44
CA ARG A 485 -18.23 -21.35 6.60
C ARG A 485 -18.68 -21.58 8.05
N GLN A 486 -17.89 -22.31 8.84
CA GLN A 486 -18.19 -22.51 10.26
C GLN A 486 -17.97 -21.23 11.09
N ALA A 487 -17.04 -20.36 10.68
CA ALA A 487 -16.73 -19.10 11.36
C ALA A 487 -17.71 -17.97 11.01
N LEU A 488 -18.39 -18.04 9.85
CA LEU A 488 -19.33 -17.01 9.41
C LEU A 488 -20.60 -16.98 10.28
N THR A 489 -21.06 -15.76 10.61
CA THR A 489 -22.26 -15.52 11.43
C THR A 489 -23.55 -15.42 10.61
N HIS A 490 -23.44 -15.18 9.30
CA HIS A 490 -24.55 -15.24 8.36
C HIS A 490 -24.30 -16.42 7.39
N ARG A 491 -25.28 -17.27 7.30
CA ARG A 491 -25.26 -18.47 6.44
C ARG A 491 -26.13 -18.26 5.20
#